data_1d3c5955dab16ffb8f7dc0525d235634
#
_entry.id   1d3c5955dab16ffb8f7dc0525d235634
#
_cell.length_a   1.000
_cell.length_b   1.000
_cell.length_c   1.000
_cell.angle_alpha   90.00
_cell.angle_beta   90.00
_cell.angle_gamma   90.00
#
_symmetry.space_group_name_H-M   'P 1'
#
loop_
_entity.id
_entity.type
_entity.pdbx_description
1 polymer ?
#
loop_
_entity_poly.entity_id
_entity_poly.type
_entity_poly.pdbx_seq_one_letter_code
_entity_poly.pdbx_strand_id
1 'polypeptide(L)'
;FVDYYRILEQLAKADSCTAQLLQVHTHASGIVAWHATPEQRAKFLPEVVEGGKLIASAGSEADPKSKVVEVGRSELRRAAGGYRLTCFKHFASLAAAADYYLIWTAIPGAAPLSERQLFVLVPRDGDGVELVDEWDTLGMRSTVSWGIKITDHFVPAERVIGAPGCWVRDPRTFTLAYVANHLGAAEGAFEAALDFVRGRAYLAQSEAIKVTIGDLASRLYANQCALYAAAAQWEVAAGQGWDRPVLDRAEMMSLQALHMAKRCSLDVSERVFDICGARATFKSMPLEQIYRDIRTFTLHFRDDLYMVRVAEGLLDPETFEAKGKYKRMDRPAVAVAGA
;
A
#
# COMPACT_ATOMS: atom_id res chain seq x y z
N PHE A 1 9.05 -13.88 2.38
CA PHE A 1 8.51 -12.78 1.56
C PHE A 1 7.75 -13.33 0.34
N VAL A 2 8.37 -14.23 -0.43
CA VAL A 2 7.77 -14.76 -1.68
C VAL A 2 6.38 -15.34 -1.44
N ASP A 3 6.20 -16.20 -0.45
CA ASP A 3 4.90 -16.84 -0.19
C ASP A 3 3.82 -15.84 0.23
N TYR A 4 4.18 -14.79 0.99
CA TYR A 4 3.26 -13.73 1.34
C TYR A 4 2.71 -13.00 0.09
N TYR A 5 3.57 -12.69 -0.86
CA TYR A 5 3.15 -12.01 -2.09
C TYR A 5 2.35 -12.94 -3.01
N ARG A 6 2.64 -14.25 -3.02
CA ARG A 6 1.80 -15.24 -3.69
C ARG A 6 0.38 -15.29 -3.13
N ILE A 7 0.27 -15.27 -1.80
CA ILE A 7 -1.05 -15.23 -1.14
C ILE A 7 -1.81 -13.97 -1.54
N LEU A 8 -1.16 -12.80 -1.49
CA LEU A 8 -1.80 -11.55 -1.88
C LEU A 8 -2.22 -11.54 -3.36
N GLU A 9 -1.37 -12.05 -4.26
CA GLU A 9 -1.67 -12.14 -5.68
C GLU A 9 -2.91 -13.04 -5.92
N GLN A 10 -2.98 -14.20 -5.28
CA GLN A 10 -4.12 -15.09 -5.41
C GLN A 10 -5.42 -14.50 -4.82
N LEU A 11 -5.33 -13.77 -3.73
CA LEU A 11 -6.49 -13.04 -3.19
C LEU A 11 -6.93 -11.92 -4.13
N ALA A 12 -5.99 -11.14 -4.65
CA ALA A 12 -6.28 -10.04 -5.56
C ALA A 12 -6.87 -10.51 -6.89
N LYS A 13 -6.53 -11.71 -7.33
CA LYS A 13 -7.12 -12.36 -8.49
C LYS A 13 -8.63 -12.58 -8.32
N ALA A 14 -9.06 -12.90 -7.11
CA ALA A 14 -10.46 -13.03 -6.77
C ALA A 14 -11.10 -11.67 -6.43
N ASP A 15 -10.43 -10.87 -5.60
CA ASP A 15 -10.91 -9.56 -5.16
C ASP A 15 -9.75 -8.67 -4.66
N SER A 16 -9.45 -7.63 -5.43
CA SER A 16 -8.42 -6.63 -5.14
C SER A 16 -8.67 -5.88 -3.82
N CYS A 17 -9.93 -5.64 -3.46
CA CYS A 17 -10.27 -4.98 -2.20
C CYS A 17 -9.89 -5.85 -1.00
N THR A 18 -10.24 -7.14 -1.01
CA THR A 18 -9.87 -8.09 0.05
C THR A 18 -8.36 -8.20 0.21
N ALA A 19 -7.62 -8.29 -0.91
CA ALA A 19 -6.16 -8.29 -0.87
C ALA A 19 -5.59 -7.01 -0.25
N GLN A 20 -6.16 -5.84 -0.55
CA GLN A 20 -5.77 -4.57 0.06
C GLN A 20 -6.05 -4.54 1.57
N LEU A 21 -7.18 -5.07 2.02
CA LEU A 21 -7.52 -5.13 3.45
C LEU A 21 -6.54 -6.03 4.21
N LEU A 22 -6.21 -7.21 3.66
CA LEU A 22 -5.20 -8.09 4.25
C LEU A 22 -3.83 -7.42 4.28
N GLN A 23 -3.43 -6.75 3.19
CA GLN A 23 -2.17 -6.02 3.11
C GLN A 23 -2.06 -4.94 4.21
N VAL A 24 -3.10 -4.14 4.40
CA VAL A 24 -3.12 -3.07 5.42
C VAL A 24 -3.02 -3.66 6.82
N HIS A 25 -3.79 -4.71 7.09
CA HIS A 25 -3.78 -5.40 8.38
C HIS A 25 -2.41 -6.02 8.69
N THR A 26 -1.82 -6.76 7.74
CA THR A 26 -0.52 -7.40 7.93
C THR A 26 0.62 -6.38 8.02
N HIS A 27 0.53 -5.26 7.30
CA HIS A 27 1.47 -4.16 7.43
C HIS A 27 1.41 -3.53 8.84
N ALA A 28 0.21 -3.21 9.32
CA ALA A 28 0.01 -2.62 10.65
C ALA A 28 0.46 -3.57 11.77
N SER A 29 0.07 -4.84 11.70
CA SER A 29 0.49 -5.88 12.64
C SER A 29 2.01 -6.11 12.62
N GLY A 30 2.60 -6.07 11.43
CA GLY A 30 4.06 -6.16 11.23
C GLY A 30 4.81 -4.99 11.87
N ILE A 31 4.29 -3.76 11.80
CA ILE A 31 4.86 -2.60 12.50
C ILE A 31 4.83 -2.83 14.01
N VAL A 32 3.71 -3.29 14.56
CA VAL A 32 3.62 -3.63 16.00
C VAL A 32 4.63 -4.73 16.35
N ALA A 33 4.67 -5.82 15.58
CA ALA A 33 5.58 -6.93 15.84
C ALA A 33 7.06 -6.51 15.84
N TRP A 34 7.43 -5.52 15.04
CA TRP A 34 8.83 -5.12 14.86
C TRP A 34 9.26 -3.96 15.78
N HIS A 35 8.39 -2.98 15.99
CA HIS A 35 8.76 -1.75 16.70
C HIS A 35 8.25 -1.68 18.14
N ALA A 36 7.30 -2.54 18.54
CA ALA A 36 6.80 -2.58 19.88
C ALA A 36 7.83 -3.17 20.88
N THR A 37 7.75 -2.78 22.15
CA THR A 37 8.52 -3.41 23.23
C THR A 37 8.08 -4.87 23.44
N PRO A 38 8.86 -5.70 24.14
CA PRO A 38 8.43 -7.06 24.48
C PRO A 38 7.08 -7.11 25.19
N GLU A 39 6.83 -6.18 26.11
CA GLU A 39 5.58 -6.08 26.89
C GLU A 39 4.41 -5.70 25.97
N GLN A 40 4.60 -4.74 25.07
CA GLN A 40 3.59 -4.35 24.10
C GLN A 40 3.27 -5.49 23.12
N ARG A 41 4.29 -6.22 22.64
CA ARG A 41 4.07 -7.40 21.80
C ARG A 41 3.28 -8.49 22.52
N ALA A 42 3.66 -8.79 23.78
CA ALA A 42 2.96 -9.76 24.62
C ALA A 42 1.49 -9.38 24.87
N LYS A 43 1.17 -8.08 24.87
CA LYS A 43 -0.18 -7.57 25.06
C LYS A 43 -0.99 -7.60 23.76
N PHE A 44 -0.47 -7.03 22.67
CA PHE A 44 -1.27 -6.73 21.47
C PHE A 44 -1.25 -7.84 20.42
N LEU A 45 -0.16 -8.59 20.26
CA LEU A 45 -0.11 -9.61 19.21
C LEU A 45 -1.05 -10.80 19.45
N PRO A 46 -1.24 -11.32 20.68
CA PRO A 46 -2.24 -12.35 20.93
C PRO A 46 -3.67 -11.92 20.61
N GLU A 47 -4.01 -10.64 20.84
CA GLU A 47 -5.34 -10.13 20.47
C GLU A 47 -5.57 -10.19 18.94
N VAL A 48 -4.51 -10.01 18.15
CA VAL A 48 -4.57 -10.11 16.69
C VAL A 48 -4.58 -11.57 16.23
N VAL A 49 -3.64 -12.39 16.71
CA VAL A 49 -3.41 -13.74 16.17
C VAL A 49 -4.44 -14.75 16.69
N GLU A 50 -4.77 -14.67 17.97
CA GLU A 50 -5.68 -15.60 18.65
C GLU A 50 -7.08 -14.99 18.78
N GLY A 51 -7.17 -13.70 19.08
CA GLY A 51 -8.42 -12.96 19.27
C GLY A 51 -9.08 -12.50 17.97
N GLY A 52 -8.40 -12.60 16.83
CA GLY A 52 -8.92 -12.20 15.52
C GLY A 52 -9.14 -10.69 15.36
N LYS A 53 -8.55 -9.85 16.22
CA LYS A 53 -8.68 -8.40 16.11
C LYS A 53 -7.94 -7.83 14.90
N LEU A 54 -8.57 -6.88 14.25
CA LEU A 54 -8.05 -6.23 13.05
C LEU A 54 -7.42 -4.89 13.38
N ILE A 55 -6.30 -4.58 12.70
CA ILE A 55 -5.61 -3.29 12.79
C ILE A 55 -5.63 -2.62 11.43
N ALA A 56 -6.19 -1.42 11.33
CA ALA A 56 -6.03 -0.53 10.18
C ALA A 56 -4.81 0.37 10.35
N SER A 57 -4.13 0.70 9.25
CA SER A 57 -3.04 1.68 9.24
C SER A 57 -3.54 2.99 8.67
N ALA A 58 -3.36 4.10 9.40
CA ALA A 58 -3.84 5.40 9.01
C ALA A 58 -2.73 6.46 9.12
N GLY A 59 -2.18 6.84 7.96
CA GLY A 59 -1.07 7.80 7.87
C GLY A 59 -1.42 9.09 7.15
N SER A 60 -2.27 9.02 6.13
CA SER A 60 -2.53 10.12 5.20
C SER A 60 -3.29 11.28 5.83
N GLU A 61 -2.78 12.49 5.68
CA GLU A 61 -3.39 13.75 6.15
C GLU A 61 -3.42 14.77 5.01
N ALA A 62 -4.52 15.49 4.88
CA ALA A 62 -4.56 16.66 3.99
C ALA A 62 -3.81 17.83 4.64
N ASP A 63 -2.93 18.46 3.91
CA ASP A 63 -2.41 19.77 4.31
C ASP A 63 -3.38 20.86 3.83
N PRO A 64 -4.04 21.59 4.73
CA PRO A 64 -4.98 22.65 4.34
C PRO A 64 -4.32 23.77 3.51
N LYS A 65 -3.00 23.93 3.64
CA LYS A 65 -2.23 25.01 2.95
C LYS A 65 -1.72 24.59 1.59
N SER A 66 -1.19 23.37 1.47
CA SER A 66 -0.54 22.88 0.25
C SER A 66 -1.43 22.01 -0.63
N LYS A 67 -2.58 21.54 -0.12
CA LYS A 67 -3.45 20.54 -0.77
C LYS A 67 -2.70 19.24 -1.14
N VAL A 68 -1.57 18.99 -0.51
CA VAL A 68 -0.78 17.77 -0.66
C VAL A 68 -1.12 16.83 0.48
N VAL A 69 -1.28 15.55 0.18
CA VAL A 69 -1.43 14.51 1.21
C VAL A 69 -0.07 14.24 1.82
N GLU A 70 0.03 14.38 3.11
CA GLU A 70 1.23 14.09 3.90
C GLU A 70 0.98 12.88 4.81
N VAL A 71 2.04 12.29 5.33
CA VAL A 71 1.94 11.10 6.17
C VAL A 71 2.50 11.38 7.56
N GLY A 72 1.65 11.19 8.59
CA GLY A 72 2.07 11.23 9.99
C GLY A 72 2.56 12.59 10.48
N ARG A 73 1.91 13.66 10.07
CA ARG A 73 2.27 15.05 10.41
C ARG A 73 1.71 15.50 11.76
N SER A 74 0.59 14.95 12.18
CA SER A 74 -0.03 15.26 13.47
C SER A 74 0.92 14.97 14.63
N GLU A 75 0.97 15.88 15.60
CA GLU A 75 1.90 15.78 16.71
C GLU A 75 1.18 15.37 18.02
N LEU A 76 1.86 14.51 18.77
CA LEU A 76 1.46 14.12 20.12
C LEU A 76 1.74 15.25 21.11
N ARG A 77 0.72 15.75 21.81
CA ARG A 77 0.91 16.70 22.93
C ARG A 77 1.18 15.93 24.23
N ARG A 78 2.23 16.25 24.96
CA ARG A 78 2.53 15.61 26.26
C ARG A 78 1.39 15.84 27.25
N ALA A 79 1.06 14.78 28.01
CA ALA A 79 0.10 14.80 29.11
C ALA A 79 0.60 13.89 30.24
N ALA A 80 0.03 14.00 31.42
CA ALA A 80 0.38 13.12 32.54
C ALA A 80 0.06 11.65 32.17
N GLY A 81 1.05 10.78 32.29
CA GLY A 81 0.91 9.35 31.96
C GLY A 81 0.87 9.00 30.47
N GLY A 82 1.07 9.96 29.56
CA GLY A 82 1.01 9.70 28.12
C GLY A 82 0.97 10.95 27.27
N TYR A 83 0.06 10.95 26.31
CA TYR A 83 -0.08 12.01 25.30
C TYR A 83 -1.55 12.29 24.98
N ARG A 84 -1.80 13.44 24.36
CA ARG A 84 -3.06 13.77 23.69
C ARG A 84 -2.84 13.85 22.19
N LEU A 85 -3.78 13.29 21.41
CA LEU A 85 -3.76 13.30 19.96
C LEU A 85 -5.03 13.95 19.41
N THR A 86 -4.83 14.87 18.46
CA THR A 86 -5.89 15.41 17.59
C THR A 86 -5.40 15.34 16.17
N CYS A 87 -6.15 14.64 15.30
CA CYS A 87 -5.83 14.52 13.87
C CYS A 87 -7.06 14.15 13.05
N PHE A 88 -6.93 14.32 11.73
CA PHE A 88 -7.87 13.74 10.78
C PHE A 88 -7.09 12.96 9.73
N LYS A 89 -7.29 11.65 9.69
CA LYS A 89 -6.66 10.74 8.74
C LYS A 89 -7.63 10.42 7.62
N HIS A 90 -7.16 10.51 6.37
CA HIS A 90 -7.90 10.14 5.17
C HIS A 90 -7.46 8.77 4.64
N PHE A 91 -8.30 8.15 3.82
CA PHE A 91 -7.97 6.91 3.10
C PHE A 91 -7.56 5.75 4.01
N ALA A 92 -8.17 5.63 5.20
CA ALA A 92 -7.88 4.56 6.13
C ALA A 92 -8.62 3.27 5.72
N SER A 93 -8.02 2.49 4.81
CA SER A 93 -8.57 1.18 4.44
C SER A 93 -8.77 0.32 5.69
N LEU A 94 -9.87 -0.46 5.73
CA LEU A 94 -10.29 -1.26 6.88
C LEU A 94 -10.90 -0.46 8.04
N ALA A 95 -11.00 0.89 7.96
CA ALA A 95 -11.42 1.71 9.11
C ALA A 95 -12.76 1.26 9.72
N ALA A 96 -13.74 0.89 8.90
CA ALA A 96 -15.06 0.49 9.37
C ALA A 96 -15.09 -0.84 10.13
N ALA A 97 -14.11 -1.73 9.92
CA ALA A 97 -14.06 -3.07 10.49
C ALA A 97 -12.92 -3.28 11.50
N ALA A 98 -11.94 -2.38 11.57
CA ALA A 98 -10.80 -2.52 12.46
C ALA A 98 -11.19 -2.33 13.93
N ASP A 99 -10.54 -3.06 14.83
CA ASP A 99 -10.63 -2.89 16.29
C ASP A 99 -9.64 -1.82 16.77
N TYR A 100 -8.51 -1.71 16.08
CA TYR A 100 -7.46 -0.75 16.37
C TYR A 100 -7.04 0.03 15.12
N TYR A 101 -6.66 1.27 15.33
CA TYR A 101 -6.03 2.12 14.34
C TYR A 101 -4.57 2.36 14.70
N LEU A 102 -3.65 1.90 13.84
CA LEU A 102 -2.24 2.26 13.91
C LEU A 102 -2.09 3.64 13.25
N ILE A 103 -2.09 4.68 14.06
CA ILE A 103 -2.01 6.07 13.61
C ILE A 103 -0.55 6.47 13.46
N TRP A 104 -0.18 6.92 12.28
CA TRP A 104 1.11 7.57 12.04
C TRP A 104 1.08 8.98 12.58
N THR A 105 2.03 9.32 13.44
CA THR A 105 2.10 10.61 14.10
C THR A 105 3.56 10.98 14.38
N ALA A 106 3.82 12.13 14.99
CA ALA A 106 5.15 12.58 15.33
C ALA A 106 5.20 13.13 16.76
N ILE A 107 6.37 13.09 17.38
CA ILE A 107 6.62 13.88 18.58
C ILE A 107 6.85 15.34 18.20
N PRO A 108 6.48 16.33 19.04
CA PRO A 108 6.81 17.74 18.81
C PRO A 108 8.32 17.96 18.79
N GLY A 109 8.79 18.86 17.93
CA GLY A 109 10.20 19.23 17.88
C GLY A 109 10.60 19.93 16.59
N ALA A 110 11.86 20.38 16.54
CA ALA A 110 12.44 21.08 15.40
C ALA A 110 13.18 20.15 14.40
N ALA A 111 13.42 18.89 14.78
CA ALA A 111 14.06 17.92 13.90
C ALA A 111 13.17 17.61 12.68
N PRO A 112 13.74 17.11 11.57
CA PRO A 112 12.99 16.66 10.41
C PRO A 112 11.83 15.73 10.77
N LEU A 113 10.71 15.81 10.04
CA LEU A 113 9.52 15.01 10.34
C LEU A 113 9.83 13.51 10.36
N SER A 114 10.62 13.02 9.41
CA SER A 114 11.03 11.62 9.33
C SER A 114 11.75 11.10 10.58
N GLU A 115 12.48 11.97 11.28
CA GLU A 115 13.20 11.64 12.50
C GLU A 115 12.31 11.67 13.77
N ARG A 116 11.15 12.32 13.68
CA ARG A 116 10.18 12.48 14.77
C ARG A 116 8.99 11.53 14.69
N GLN A 117 8.80 10.90 13.54
CA GLN A 117 7.67 9.99 13.30
C GLN A 117 7.75 8.71 14.13
N LEU A 118 6.59 8.30 14.60
CA LEU A 118 6.33 7.04 15.30
C LEU A 118 4.85 6.67 15.13
N PHE A 119 4.40 5.65 15.82
CA PHE A 119 3.04 5.16 15.73
C PHE A 119 2.35 5.18 17.09
N VAL A 120 1.03 5.27 17.06
CA VAL A 120 0.20 5.03 18.25
C VAL A 120 -0.93 4.06 17.89
N LEU A 121 -1.25 3.17 18.81
CA LEU A 121 -2.33 2.20 18.65
C LEU A 121 -3.59 2.74 19.36
N VAL A 122 -4.55 3.22 18.59
CA VAL A 122 -5.80 3.82 19.09
C VAL A 122 -6.93 2.80 18.97
N PRO A 123 -7.70 2.51 20.03
CA PRO A 123 -8.87 1.64 19.91
C PRO A 123 -9.98 2.34 19.14
N ARG A 124 -10.77 1.57 18.38
CA ARG A 124 -11.88 2.09 17.59
C ARG A 124 -12.95 2.82 18.43
N ASP A 125 -13.21 2.30 19.61
CA ASP A 125 -14.18 2.82 20.59
C ASP A 125 -13.57 3.83 21.58
N GLY A 126 -12.37 4.36 21.25
CA GLY A 126 -11.68 5.33 22.09
C GLY A 126 -12.41 6.67 22.15
N ASP A 127 -12.35 7.33 23.31
CA ASP A 127 -12.95 8.66 23.50
C ASP A 127 -12.42 9.64 22.44
N GLY A 128 -13.34 10.36 21.78
CA GLY A 128 -13.01 11.33 20.73
C GLY A 128 -12.62 10.73 19.38
N VAL A 129 -12.78 9.41 19.19
CA VAL A 129 -12.59 8.74 17.90
C VAL A 129 -13.90 8.69 17.14
N GLU A 130 -13.91 9.22 15.91
CA GLU A 130 -15.08 9.30 15.05
C GLU A 130 -14.69 8.82 13.64
N LEU A 131 -15.52 7.96 13.04
CA LEU A 131 -15.38 7.56 11.65
C LEU A 131 -16.19 8.48 10.74
N VAL A 132 -15.59 8.89 9.62
CA VAL A 132 -16.22 9.73 8.63
C VAL A 132 -16.35 8.96 7.33
N ASP A 133 -17.58 8.59 6.96
CA ASP A 133 -17.87 7.88 5.73
C ASP A 133 -17.88 8.86 4.54
N GLU A 134 -16.72 9.00 3.91
CA GLU A 134 -16.51 9.83 2.72
C GLU A 134 -16.00 9.01 1.51
N TRP A 135 -16.04 7.66 1.61
CA TRP A 135 -15.44 6.76 0.61
C TRP A 135 -16.42 6.43 -0.53
N ASP A 136 -16.87 7.44 -1.27
CA ASP A 136 -17.67 7.26 -2.49
C ASP A 136 -16.80 7.41 -3.75
N THR A 137 -16.09 6.35 -4.11
CA THR A 137 -15.05 6.32 -5.15
C THR A 137 -15.45 5.50 -6.36
N LEU A 138 -14.73 5.67 -7.47
CA LEU A 138 -14.91 4.92 -8.71
C LEU A 138 -14.77 3.40 -8.48
N GLY A 139 -13.72 2.98 -7.80
CA GLY A 139 -13.39 1.59 -7.48
C GLY A 139 -12.78 1.46 -6.09
N MET A 140 -12.34 0.27 -5.72
CA MET A 140 -11.85 -0.07 -4.38
C MET A 140 -12.88 0.25 -3.28
N ARG A 141 -14.17 0.19 -3.61
CA ARG A 141 -15.26 0.63 -2.72
C ARG A 141 -15.36 -0.23 -1.46
N SER A 142 -15.16 -1.54 -1.60
CA SER A 142 -15.22 -2.51 -0.49
C SER A 142 -14.05 -2.40 0.49
N THR A 143 -13.05 -1.54 0.23
CA THR A 143 -11.99 -1.29 1.21
C THR A 143 -12.43 -0.43 2.37
N VAL A 144 -13.61 0.21 2.27
CA VAL A 144 -14.19 1.12 3.28
C VAL A 144 -13.13 2.04 3.89
N SER A 145 -12.40 2.73 2.96
CA SER A 145 -11.25 3.58 3.31
C SER A 145 -11.72 4.93 3.87
N TRP A 146 -12.49 4.88 4.94
CA TRP A 146 -13.10 6.02 5.60
C TRP A 146 -12.09 6.94 6.26
N GLY A 147 -12.50 8.17 6.54
CA GLY A 147 -11.75 9.09 7.38
C GLY A 147 -11.81 8.67 8.84
N ILE A 148 -10.73 8.93 9.58
CA ILE A 148 -10.66 8.75 11.03
C ILE A 148 -10.35 10.11 11.65
N LYS A 149 -11.33 10.68 12.33
CA LYS A 149 -11.19 11.92 13.08
C LYS A 149 -10.94 11.59 14.55
N ILE A 150 -9.89 12.14 15.10
CA ILE A 150 -9.50 11.97 16.50
C ILE A 150 -9.46 13.37 17.13
N THR A 151 -10.20 13.56 18.22
CA THR A 151 -10.29 14.84 18.94
C THR A 151 -9.88 14.66 20.38
N ASP A 152 -8.74 15.22 20.74
CA ASP A 152 -8.17 15.24 22.11
C ASP A 152 -8.14 13.87 22.80
N HIS A 153 -7.92 12.79 22.04
CA HIS A 153 -7.85 11.42 22.55
C HIS A 153 -6.61 11.23 23.44
N PHE A 154 -6.80 10.62 24.62
CA PHE A 154 -5.69 10.28 25.51
C PHE A 154 -5.02 8.96 25.03
N VAL A 155 -3.73 9.06 24.71
CA VAL A 155 -2.88 7.92 24.33
C VAL A 155 -1.97 7.58 25.50
N PRO A 156 -2.22 6.49 26.26
CA PRO A 156 -1.31 6.05 27.31
C PRO A 156 0.06 5.69 26.72
N ALA A 157 1.12 5.87 27.49
CA ALA A 157 2.50 5.61 27.02
C ALA A 157 2.68 4.19 26.46
N GLU A 158 1.99 3.21 27.00
CA GLU A 158 2.01 1.82 26.55
C GLU A 158 1.41 1.57 25.15
N ARG A 159 0.69 2.55 24.60
CA ARG A 159 0.13 2.48 23.23
C ARG A 159 0.95 3.26 22.20
N VAL A 160 2.06 3.84 22.61
CA VAL A 160 3.04 4.46 21.72
C VAL A 160 3.98 3.39 21.18
N ILE A 161 3.94 3.12 19.89
CA ILE A 161 4.67 2.05 19.22
C ILE A 161 5.89 2.62 18.49
N GLY A 162 7.06 2.09 18.81
CA GLY A 162 8.33 2.50 18.22
C GLY A 162 8.91 3.77 18.83
N ALA A 163 10.21 3.97 18.59
CA ALA A 163 10.91 5.20 18.93
C ALA A 163 10.78 6.23 17.79
N PRO A 164 10.92 7.53 18.05
CA PRO A 164 10.94 8.55 17.00
C PRO A 164 11.92 8.20 15.88
N GLY A 165 11.49 8.32 14.63
CA GLY A 165 12.25 7.93 13.44
C GLY A 165 12.37 6.41 13.21
N CYS A 166 11.64 5.57 13.93
CA CYS A 166 11.72 4.12 13.76
C CYS A 166 11.39 3.66 12.33
N TRP A 167 10.45 4.34 11.68
CA TRP A 167 10.03 3.97 10.33
C TRP A 167 11.13 4.16 9.27
N VAL A 168 11.86 5.25 9.28
CA VAL A 168 12.94 5.49 8.31
C VAL A 168 14.16 4.59 8.56
N ARG A 169 14.30 4.08 9.77
CA ARG A 169 15.35 3.10 10.11
C ARG A 169 14.92 1.66 9.90
N ASP A 170 13.62 1.40 9.71
CA ASP A 170 13.13 0.06 9.39
C ASP A 170 13.53 -0.30 7.95
N PRO A 171 14.30 -1.38 7.72
CA PRO A 171 14.71 -1.77 6.37
C PRO A 171 13.56 -2.26 5.50
N ARG A 172 12.45 -2.73 6.09
CA ARG A 172 11.36 -3.38 5.36
C ARG A 172 10.52 -2.39 4.56
N THR A 173 9.93 -2.89 3.49
CA THR A 173 8.97 -2.17 2.66
C THR A 173 7.70 -2.99 2.46
N PHE A 174 6.60 -2.31 2.14
CA PHE A 174 5.35 -2.94 1.70
C PHE A 174 5.07 -2.71 0.21
N THR A 175 6.02 -2.15 -0.53
CA THR A 175 5.86 -1.80 -1.94
C THR A 175 5.45 -2.99 -2.80
N LEU A 176 6.03 -4.18 -2.57
CA LEU A 176 5.72 -5.38 -3.34
C LEU A 176 4.31 -5.94 -3.08
N ALA A 177 3.68 -5.62 -1.96
CA ALA A 177 2.30 -6.00 -1.72
C ALA A 177 1.34 -5.30 -2.69
N TYR A 178 1.63 -4.05 -3.07
CA TYR A 178 0.89 -3.35 -4.13
C TYR A 178 1.15 -3.96 -5.51
N VAL A 179 2.38 -4.40 -5.78
CA VAL A 179 2.72 -5.12 -7.02
C VAL A 179 1.88 -6.39 -7.15
N ALA A 180 1.85 -7.21 -6.09
CA ALA A 180 1.08 -8.44 -6.05
C ALA A 180 -0.42 -8.20 -6.26
N ASN A 181 -0.98 -7.15 -5.62
CA ASN A 181 -2.39 -6.81 -5.81
C ASN A 181 -2.68 -6.37 -7.26
N HIS A 182 -1.86 -5.51 -7.86
CA HIS A 182 -2.04 -5.10 -9.26
C HIS A 182 -2.00 -6.29 -10.22
N LEU A 183 -1.05 -7.19 -10.04
CA LEU A 183 -0.88 -8.34 -10.93
C LEU A 183 -1.98 -9.37 -10.73
N GLY A 184 -2.35 -9.66 -9.49
CA GLY A 184 -3.47 -10.57 -9.21
C GLY A 184 -4.78 -10.08 -9.80
N ALA A 185 -5.12 -8.79 -9.61
CA ALA A 185 -6.32 -8.21 -10.19
C ALA A 185 -6.31 -8.27 -11.74
N ALA A 186 -5.15 -7.99 -12.36
CA ALA A 186 -5.00 -8.10 -13.80
C ALA A 186 -5.15 -9.54 -14.29
N GLU A 187 -4.58 -10.52 -13.57
CA GLU A 187 -4.74 -11.94 -13.87
C GLU A 187 -6.20 -12.37 -13.76
N GLY A 188 -6.94 -11.90 -12.74
CA GLY A 188 -8.37 -12.16 -12.58
C GLY A 188 -9.18 -11.63 -13.77
N ALA A 189 -8.90 -10.42 -14.24
CA ALA A 189 -9.53 -9.89 -15.45
C ALA A 189 -9.19 -10.72 -16.70
N PHE A 190 -7.93 -11.12 -16.84
CA PHE A 190 -7.48 -11.93 -17.98
C PHE A 190 -8.11 -13.32 -17.99
N GLU A 191 -8.19 -14.01 -16.86
CA GLU A 191 -8.85 -15.33 -16.78
C GLU A 191 -10.35 -15.23 -17.08
N ALA A 192 -11.05 -14.22 -16.56
CA ALA A 192 -12.45 -14.01 -16.92
C ALA A 192 -12.66 -13.78 -18.42
N ALA A 193 -11.73 -13.09 -19.08
CA ALA A 193 -11.75 -12.94 -20.54
C ALA A 193 -11.45 -14.25 -21.26
N LEU A 194 -10.51 -15.04 -20.78
CA LEU A 194 -10.22 -16.38 -21.36
C LEU A 194 -11.42 -17.30 -21.27
N ASP A 195 -12.12 -17.34 -20.14
CA ASP A 195 -13.32 -18.16 -19.96
C ASP A 195 -14.45 -17.70 -20.88
N PHE A 196 -14.59 -16.38 -21.06
CA PHE A 196 -15.53 -15.84 -22.03
C PHE A 196 -15.24 -16.28 -23.46
N VAL A 197 -13.97 -16.31 -23.88
CA VAL A 197 -13.53 -16.75 -25.21
C VAL A 197 -13.71 -18.26 -25.38
N ARG A 198 -13.33 -19.07 -24.39
CA ARG A 198 -13.48 -20.54 -24.39
C ARG A 198 -14.92 -20.99 -24.62
N GLY A 199 -15.88 -20.25 -24.09
CA GLY A 199 -17.30 -20.49 -24.29
C GLY A 199 -17.84 -20.09 -25.69
N ARG A 200 -16.99 -19.57 -26.62
CA ARG A 200 -17.40 -19.02 -27.92
C ARG A 200 -16.45 -19.38 -29.05
N ALA A 201 -16.77 -20.45 -29.79
CA ALA A 201 -15.89 -20.99 -30.81
C ALA A 201 -15.41 -19.94 -31.86
N TYR A 202 -16.26 -18.99 -32.25
CA TYR A 202 -15.90 -17.95 -33.22
C TYR A 202 -14.82 -16.97 -32.67
N LEU A 203 -14.83 -16.67 -31.37
CA LEU A 203 -13.77 -15.89 -30.74
C LEU A 203 -12.48 -16.70 -30.60
N ALA A 204 -12.59 -17.94 -30.14
CA ALA A 204 -11.45 -18.83 -29.97
C ALA A 204 -10.71 -19.14 -31.29
N GLN A 205 -11.37 -19.02 -32.44
CA GLN A 205 -10.78 -19.19 -33.77
C GLN A 205 -10.16 -17.90 -34.33
N SER A 206 -10.51 -16.73 -33.80
CA SER A 206 -10.01 -15.44 -34.30
C SER A 206 -8.51 -15.28 -34.06
N GLU A 207 -7.73 -15.11 -35.11
CA GLU A 207 -6.28 -14.87 -35.02
C GLU A 207 -5.97 -13.54 -34.28
N ALA A 208 -6.75 -12.49 -34.50
CA ALA A 208 -6.57 -11.21 -33.83
C ALA A 208 -6.73 -11.35 -32.30
N ILE A 209 -7.75 -12.11 -31.86
CA ILE A 209 -7.98 -12.37 -30.42
C ILE A 209 -6.83 -13.23 -29.85
N LYS A 210 -6.37 -14.24 -30.56
CA LYS A 210 -5.22 -15.07 -30.14
C LYS A 210 -3.95 -14.23 -29.96
N VAL A 211 -3.66 -13.32 -30.89
CA VAL A 211 -2.51 -12.41 -30.79
C VAL A 211 -2.64 -11.53 -29.53
N THR A 212 -3.82 -10.96 -29.28
CA THR A 212 -4.05 -10.15 -28.07
C THR A 212 -3.87 -10.97 -26.79
N ILE A 213 -4.45 -12.17 -26.74
CA ILE A 213 -4.30 -13.08 -25.58
C ILE A 213 -2.83 -13.43 -25.35
N GLY A 214 -2.08 -13.77 -26.41
CA GLY A 214 -0.65 -14.10 -26.31
C GLY A 214 0.20 -12.94 -25.82
N ASP A 215 -0.06 -11.71 -26.29
CA ASP A 215 0.61 -10.50 -25.82
C ASP A 215 0.33 -10.22 -24.34
N LEU A 216 -0.94 -10.24 -23.91
CA LEU A 216 -1.33 -10.00 -22.53
C LEU A 216 -0.75 -11.06 -21.57
N ALA A 217 -0.81 -12.35 -21.96
CA ALA A 217 -0.20 -13.42 -21.19
C ALA A 217 1.31 -13.23 -20.99
N SER A 218 2.01 -12.82 -22.05
CA SER A 218 3.46 -12.56 -22.00
C SER A 218 3.81 -11.39 -21.09
N ARG A 219 3.01 -10.33 -21.11
CA ARG A 219 3.18 -9.17 -20.22
C ARG A 219 2.94 -9.54 -18.76
N LEU A 220 1.88 -10.27 -18.44
CA LEU A 220 1.60 -10.77 -17.08
C LEU A 220 2.76 -11.62 -16.59
N TYR A 221 3.20 -12.60 -17.36
CA TYR A 221 4.33 -13.46 -17.01
C TYR A 221 5.60 -12.67 -16.69
N ALA A 222 5.98 -11.73 -17.56
CA ALA A 222 7.18 -10.91 -17.35
C ALA A 222 7.10 -10.09 -16.05
N ASN A 223 5.93 -9.52 -15.74
CA ASN A 223 5.71 -8.74 -14.52
C ASN A 223 5.68 -9.61 -13.26
N GLN A 224 5.11 -10.82 -13.33
CA GLN A 224 5.17 -11.79 -12.24
C GLN A 224 6.61 -12.23 -11.95
N CYS A 225 7.41 -12.46 -12.97
CA CYS A 225 8.85 -12.73 -12.81
C CYS A 225 9.56 -11.57 -12.09
N ALA A 226 9.24 -10.32 -12.42
CA ALA A 226 9.80 -9.14 -11.76
C ALA A 226 9.38 -9.05 -10.28
N LEU A 227 8.11 -9.31 -9.97
CA LEU A 227 7.62 -9.38 -8.57
C LEU A 227 8.41 -10.40 -7.75
N TYR A 228 8.50 -11.64 -8.25
CA TYR A 228 9.15 -12.70 -7.48
C TYR A 228 10.68 -12.55 -7.40
N ALA A 229 11.31 -12.00 -8.44
CA ALA A 229 12.73 -11.66 -8.39
C ALA A 229 13.01 -10.57 -7.33
N ALA A 230 12.16 -9.53 -7.28
CA ALA A 230 12.27 -8.50 -6.25
C ALA A 230 12.00 -9.05 -4.84
N ALA A 231 11.00 -9.94 -4.68
CA ALA A 231 10.71 -10.59 -3.41
C ALA A 231 11.88 -11.46 -2.91
N ALA A 232 12.48 -12.25 -3.80
CA ALA A 232 13.67 -13.05 -3.48
C ALA A 232 14.86 -12.16 -3.08
N GLN A 233 15.01 -10.99 -3.70
CA GLN A 233 16.07 -10.05 -3.31
C GLN A 233 15.86 -9.51 -1.89
N TRP A 234 14.61 -9.33 -1.44
CA TRP A 234 14.30 -8.99 -0.04
C TRP A 234 14.67 -10.12 0.92
N GLU A 235 14.47 -11.39 0.55
CA GLU A 235 14.93 -12.53 1.36
C GLU A 235 16.44 -12.57 1.48
N VAL A 236 17.17 -12.26 0.39
CA VAL A 236 18.63 -12.13 0.44
C VAL A 236 19.05 -10.99 1.37
N ALA A 237 18.40 -9.82 1.28
CA ALA A 237 18.70 -8.68 2.15
C ALA A 237 18.47 -9.02 3.64
N ALA A 238 17.38 -9.69 3.96
CA ALA A 238 17.08 -10.15 5.31
C ALA A 238 18.12 -11.17 5.82
N GLY A 239 18.50 -12.14 4.99
CA GLY A 239 19.50 -13.15 5.31
C GLY A 239 20.92 -12.59 5.52
N GLN A 240 21.21 -11.43 4.93
CA GLN A 240 22.47 -10.71 5.07
C GLN A 240 22.43 -9.58 6.12
N GLY A 241 21.44 -9.59 7.02
CA GLY A 241 21.35 -8.61 8.11
C GLY A 241 21.03 -7.20 7.63
N TRP A 242 20.35 -7.07 6.51
CA TRP A 242 19.93 -5.79 5.90
C TRP A 242 21.10 -4.93 5.42
N ASP A 243 22.15 -5.57 4.92
CA ASP A 243 23.31 -4.88 4.34
C ASP A 243 22.87 -3.87 3.28
N ARG A 244 23.44 -2.65 3.35
CA ARG A 244 22.94 -1.50 2.59
C ARG A 244 22.94 -1.72 1.07
N PRO A 245 24.01 -2.16 0.40
CA PRO A 245 23.98 -2.38 -1.05
C PRO A 245 22.93 -3.39 -1.50
N VAL A 246 22.70 -4.44 -0.70
CA VAL A 246 21.69 -5.47 -0.97
C VAL A 246 20.27 -4.92 -0.78
N LEU A 247 20.08 -4.14 0.28
CA LEU A 247 18.81 -3.48 0.59
C LEU A 247 18.44 -2.44 -0.47
N ASP A 248 19.39 -1.60 -0.89
CA ASP A 248 19.19 -0.59 -1.91
C ASP A 248 18.81 -1.23 -3.27
N ARG A 249 19.44 -2.37 -3.60
CA ARG A 249 19.04 -3.16 -4.78
C ARG A 249 17.62 -3.70 -4.67
N ALA A 250 17.23 -4.25 -3.51
CA ALA A 250 15.87 -4.76 -3.28
C ALA A 250 14.81 -3.66 -3.41
N GLU A 251 15.08 -2.48 -2.86
CA GLU A 251 14.20 -1.31 -3.00
C GLU A 251 14.10 -0.85 -4.46
N MET A 252 15.24 -0.76 -5.17
CA MET A 252 15.25 -0.40 -6.59
C MET A 252 14.40 -1.34 -7.43
N MET A 253 14.58 -2.65 -7.26
CA MET A 253 13.78 -3.66 -7.97
C MET A 253 12.29 -3.55 -7.62
N SER A 254 11.96 -3.22 -6.37
CA SER A 254 10.57 -3.03 -5.94
C SER A 254 9.90 -1.82 -6.59
N LEU A 255 10.63 -0.70 -6.73
CA LEU A 255 10.11 0.51 -7.40
C LEU A 255 9.88 0.25 -8.90
N GLN A 256 10.82 -0.44 -9.55
CA GLN A 256 10.67 -0.84 -10.96
C GLN A 256 9.49 -1.79 -11.16
N ALA A 257 9.38 -2.83 -10.32
CA ALA A 257 8.27 -3.77 -10.37
C ALA A 257 6.91 -3.08 -10.15
N LEU A 258 6.82 -2.12 -9.22
CA LEU A 258 5.58 -1.38 -8.98
C LEU A 258 5.15 -0.57 -10.21
N HIS A 259 6.06 0.16 -10.83
CA HIS A 259 5.77 0.91 -12.04
C HIS A 259 5.27 0.00 -13.16
N MET A 260 5.99 -1.09 -13.41
CA MET A 260 5.66 -2.06 -14.46
C MET A 260 4.30 -2.73 -14.19
N ALA A 261 4.03 -3.15 -12.96
CA ALA A 261 2.76 -3.78 -12.57
C ALA A 261 1.55 -2.84 -12.73
N LYS A 262 1.69 -1.57 -12.36
CA LYS A 262 0.65 -0.55 -12.58
C LYS A 262 0.32 -0.38 -14.07
N ARG A 263 1.33 -0.33 -14.93
CA ARG A 263 1.15 -0.24 -16.38
C ARG A 263 0.53 -1.51 -16.96
N CYS A 264 1.04 -2.66 -16.53
CA CYS A 264 0.52 -3.96 -16.97
C CYS A 264 -0.95 -4.15 -16.56
N SER A 265 -1.30 -3.83 -15.31
CA SER A 265 -2.66 -4.01 -14.83
C SER A 265 -3.68 -3.11 -15.54
N LEU A 266 -3.31 -1.87 -15.86
CA LEU A 266 -4.13 -0.97 -16.67
C LEU A 266 -4.30 -1.51 -18.10
N ASP A 267 -3.21 -1.89 -18.76
CA ASP A 267 -3.22 -2.40 -20.13
C ASP A 267 -4.07 -3.68 -20.25
N VAL A 268 -3.88 -4.62 -19.31
CA VAL A 268 -4.68 -5.86 -19.27
C VAL A 268 -6.15 -5.56 -19.04
N SER A 269 -6.46 -4.78 -17.99
CA SER A 269 -7.86 -4.49 -17.62
C SER A 269 -8.63 -3.68 -18.65
N GLU A 270 -7.95 -2.92 -19.52
CA GLU A 270 -8.53 -2.21 -20.65
C GLU A 270 -8.73 -3.17 -21.84
N ARG A 271 -7.69 -3.89 -22.26
CA ARG A 271 -7.71 -4.70 -23.49
C ARG A 271 -8.56 -5.97 -23.41
N VAL A 272 -8.90 -6.45 -22.21
CA VAL A 272 -9.89 -7.55 -22.07
C VAL A 272 -11.28 -7.14 -22.57
N PHE A 273 -11.61 -5.83 -22.59
CA PHE A 273 -12.86 -5.34 -23.19
C PHE A 273 -12.86 -5.49 -24.70
N ASP A 274 -11.71 -5.32 -25.37
CA ASP A 274 -11.57 -5.56 -26.82
C ASP A 274 -11.79 -7.03 -27.17
N ILE A 275 -11.38 -7.95 -26.28
CA ILE A 275 -11.59 -9.39 -26.43
C ILE A 275 -13.07 -9.75 -26.24
N CYS A 276 -13.70 -9.24 -25.18
CA CYS A 276 -15.07 -9.62 -24.78
C CYS A 276 -16.16 -8.76 -25.44
N GLY A 277 -15.79 -7.61 -26.01
CA GLY A 277 -16.71 -6.66 -26.63
C GLY A 277 -17.68 -6.03 -25.64
N ALA A 278 -18.80 -5.53 -26.12
CA ALA A 278 -19.80 -4.80 -25.33
C ALA A 278 -20.32 -5.59 -24.10
N ARG A 279 -20.27 -6.91 -24.12
CA ARG A 279 -20.68 -7.74 -22.96
C ARG A 279 -19.80 -7.56 -21.74
N ALA A 280 -18.54 -7.18 -21.91
CA ALA A 280 -17.64 -6.87 -20.81
C ALA A 280 -18.12 -5.71 -19.92
N THR A 281 -19.01 -4.86 -20.43
CA THR A 281 -19.56 -3.70 -19.68
C THR A 281 -20.74 -4.07 -18.76
N PHE A 282 -21.24 -5.29 -18.85
CA PHE A 282 -22.36 -5.72 -18.00
C PHE A 282 -21.89 -6.08 -16.60
N LYS A 283 -22.62 -5.65 -15.57
CA LYS A 283 -22.32 -5.96 -14.16
C LYS A 283 -22.39 -7.45 -13.79
N SER A 284 -22.94 -8.27 -14.68
CA SER A 284 -22.91 -9.74 -14.53
C SER A 284 -21.55 -10.35 -14.88
N MET A 285 -20.63 -9.57 -15.45
CA MET A 285 -19.22 -9.91 -15.64
C MET A 285 -18.35 -9.13 -14.66
N PRO A 286 -17.26 -9.72 -14.14
CA PRO A 286 -16.42 -9.05 -13.15
C PRO A 286 -15.56 -7.92 -13.75
N LEU A 287 -15.42 -7.86 -15.07
CA LEU A 287 -14.43 -7.02 -15.77
C LEU A 287 -14.59 -5.52 -15.49
N GLU A 288 -15.85 -5.02 -15.45
CA GLU A 288 -16.09 -3.61 -15.21
C GLU A 288 -15.71 -3.19 -13.78
N GLN A 289 -15.94 -4.07 -12.81
CA GLN A 289 -15.53 -3.84 -11.43
C GLN A 289 -14.01 -3.89 -11.29
N ILE A 290 -13.37 -4.94 -11.83
CA ILE A 290 -11.91 -5.09 -11.78
C ILE A 290 -11.22 -3.88 -12.43
N TYR A 291 -11.72 -3.41 -13.57
CA TYR A 291 -11.19 -2.20 -14.23
C TYR A 291 -11.26 -0.96 -13.34
N ARG A 292 -12.41 -0.72 -12.71
CA ARG A 292 -12.59 0.42 -11.80
C ARG A 292 -11.69 0.32 -10.55
N ASP A 293 -11.56 -0.88 -10.00
CA ASP A 293 -10.72 -1.15 -8.84
C ASP A 293 -9.23 -0.94 -9.18
N ILE A 294 -8.74 -1.51 -10.28
CA ILE A 294 -7.37 -1.29 -10.77
C ILE A 294 -7.13 0.20 -11.00
N ARG A 295 -8.05 0.90 -11.71
CA ARG A 295 -7.86 2.32 -12.01
C ARG A 295 -7.79 3.17 -10.75
N THR A 296 -8.60 2.89 -9.75
CA THR A 296 -8.57 3.58 -8.45
C THR A 296 -7.27 3.26 -7.71
N PHE A 297 -6.88 1.99 -7.65
CA PHE A 297 -5.71 1.54 -6.92
C PHE A 297 -4.39 2.07 -7.51
N THR A 298 -4.31 2.29 -8.83
CA THR A 298 -3.13 2.89 -9.48
C THR A 298 -2.83 4.32 -9.00
N LEU A 299 -3.79 5.01 -8.40
CA LEU A 299 -3.63 6.37 -7.88
C LEU A 299 -3.07 6.41 -6.44
N HIS A 300 -2.90 5.25 -5.80
CA HIS A 300 -2.39 5.18 -4.43
C HIS A 300 -0.98 5.76 -4.30
N PHE A 301 -0.14 5.60 -5.32
CA PHE A 301 1.20 6.15 -5.34
C PHE A 301 1.44 7.04 -6.56
N ARG A 302 2.21 8.07 -6.36
CA ARG A 302 2.70 8.96 -7.43
C ARG A 302 3.87 8.29 -8.16
N ASP A 303 3.59 7.79 -9.36
CA ASP A 303 4.55 7.10 -10.22
C ASP A 303 5.78 7.95 -10.57
N ASP A 304 5.55 9.25 -10.83
CA ASP A 304 6.60 10.21 -11.17
C ASP A 304 7.68 10.28 -10.09
N LEU A 305 7.29 10.31 -8.81
CA LEU A 305 8.24 10.35 -7.69
C LEU A 305 9.10 9.08 -7.60
N TYR A 306 8.52 7.92 -7.91
CA TYR A 306 9.27 6.67 -7.89
C TYR A 306 10.21 6.54 -9.07
N MET A 307 9.79 6.97 -10.26
CA MET A 307 10.65 6.92 -11.45
C MET A 307 11.81 7.91 -11.36
N VAL A 308 11.62 9.08 -10.75
CA VAL A 308 12.73 9.97 -10.41
C VAL A 308 13.75 9.25 -9.51
N ARG A 309 13.29 8.54 -8.46
CA ARG A 309 14.20 7.78 -7.59
C ARG A 309 14.94 6.66 -8.32
N VAL A 310 14.26 5.94 -9.20
CA VAL A 310 14.90 4.92 -10.03
C VAL A 310 16.00 5.55 -10.91
N ALA A 311 15.69 6.66 -11.57
CA ALA A 311 16.68 7.36 -12.41
C ALA A 311 17.87 7.88 -11.59
N GLU A 312 17.63 8.49 -10.42
CA GLU A 312 18.70 8.96 -9.54
C GLU A 312 19.59 7.82 -9.07
N GLY A 313 19.02 6.69 -8.68
CA GLY A 313 19.80 5.52 -8.26
C GLY A 313 20.62 4.88 -9.39
N LEU A 314 20.18 5.02 -10.65
CA LEU A 314 20.95 4.57 -11.81
C LEU A 314 22.06 5.56 -12.21
N LEU A 315 21.80 6.87 -12.05
CA LEU A 315 22.76 7.92 -12.38
C LEU A 315 23.84 8.09 -11.30
N ASP A 316 23.47 7.88 -10.03
CA ASP A 316 24.37 8.01 -8.88
C ASP A 316 24.06 6.92 -7.84
N PRO A 317 24.53 5.69 -8.08
CA PRO A 317 24.27 4.55 -7.18
C PRO A 317 24.77 4.75 -5.74
N GLU A 318 25.81 5.55 -5.55
CA GLU A 318 26.42 5.77 -4.22
C GLU A 318 25.52 6.65 -3.32
N THR A 319 24.70 7.52 -3.91
CA THR A 319 23.77 8.38 -3.17
C THR A 319 22.37 7.80 -3.01
N PHE A 320 22.06 6.68 -3.69
CA PHE A 320 20.78 6.02 -3.52
C PHE A 320 20.67 5.39 -2.12
N GLU A 321 19.56 5.65 -1.46
CA GLU A 321 19.21 5.05 -0.17
C GLU A 321 17.81 4.46 -0.21
N ALA A 322 17.67 3.22 0.28
CA ALA A 322 16.35 2.66 0.56
C ALA A 322 15.57 3.63 1.48
N LYS A 323 14.26 3.77 1.22
CA LYS A 323 13.41 4.75 1.92
C LYS A 323 13.83 6.23 1.83
N GLY A 324 14.76 6.59 0.98
CA GLY A 324 15.15 7.99 0.75
C GLY A 324 13.98 8.94 0.42
N LYS A 325 12.84 8.41 -0.06
CA LYS A 325 11.60 9.17 -0.27
C LYS A 325 11.06 9.81 1.01
N TYR A 326 11.17 9.16 2.16
CA TYR A 326 10.68 9.68 3.44
C TYR A 326 11.58 10.80 3.96
N LYS A 327 12.89 10.70 3.74
CA LYS A 327 13.84 11.78 4.04
C LYS A 327 13.62 13.02 3.15
N ARG A 328 13.11 12.84 1.93
CA ARG A 328 12.79 13.96 1.01
C ARG A 328 11.51 14.71 1.39
N MET A 329 10.58 14.07 2.08
CA MET A 329 9.38 14.75 2.63
C MET A 329 9.75 15.83 3.65
N ASP A 330 10.96 15.79 4.20
CA ASP A 330 11.49 16.79 5.12
C ASP A 330 12.02 18.05 4.40
N ARG A 331 12.19 18.03 3.09
CA ARG A 331 12.60 19.21 2.34
C ARG A 331 11.39 20.13 2.15
N PRO A 332 11.52 21.43 2.46
CA PRO A 332 10.48 22.37 2.11
C PRO A 332 10.20 22.25 0.62
N ALA A 333 8.92 22.25 0.24
CA ALA A 333 8.54 22.22 -1.18
C ALA A 333 9.38 23.30 -1.90
N VAL A 334 10.22 22.87 -2.84
CA VAL A 334 10.98 23.80 -3.66
C VAL A 334 9.93 24.65 -4.35
N ALA A 335 9.89 25.92 -4.00
CA ALA A 335 9.06 26.88 -4.69
C ALA A 335 9.41 26.74 -6.18
N VAL A 336 8.47 26.23 -6.97
CA VAL A 336 8.59 26.25 -8.42
C VAL A 336 8.62 27.73 -8.76
N ALA A 337 9.84 28.24 -8.99
CA ALA A 337 10.04 29.59 -9.46
C ALA A 337 9.31 29.69 -10.81
N GLY A 338 8.41 30.63 -10.88
CA GLY A 338 7.50 31.03 -11.90
C GLY A 338 7.64 30.43 -13.30
N ALA A 339 6.52 29.89 -13.79
CA ALA A 339 6.15 30.00 -15.19
C ALA A 339 4.90 30.89 -15.28
#